data_68387967c9fea096cb2ef1efb5a24b29
#
_entry.id   68387967c9fea096cb2ef1efb5a24b29
#
_cell.length_a   1.000
_cell.length_b   1.000
_cell.length_c   1.000
_cell.angle_alpha   90.00
_cell.angle_beta   90.00
_cell.angle_gamma   90.00
#
_symmetry.space_group_name_H-M   'P 1'
#
loop_
_entity.id
_entity.type
_entity.pdbx_description
1 polymer ?
#
loop_
_entity_poly.entity_id
_entity_poly.type
_entity_poly.pdbx_seq_one_letter_code
_entity_poly.pdbx_strand_id
1 'polypeptide(L)'
;MKKRINTGFMLIAAIAIVVTAVCSMFLFYQILEEQIFDDLKASAHVVSVISPNELSKDITYSLENDGLRITCVDTDGTVLYDSMEDASSMENHKERPEIAEAIKNGEGKSIRVSATSSKHTFYYALRKEDGSVVRVAKESGSIYHLVSTMSGLILAVGLMVFLMCVFYSYRLTRRLMAPIGKMADNIILVDETEVYEEMRPFISMIKKQHMDILNHAQMRQEFTANVSHELKTPLTAIS
;
A
#
# COMPACT_ATOMS: atom_id res chain seq x y z
N MET A 1 -7.37 19.66 -22.72
CA MET A 1 -6.99 19.89 -21.31
C MET A 1 -7.64 18.90 -20.34
N LYS A 2 -8.97 18.72 -20.31
CA LYS A 2 -9.70 17.79 -19.39
C LYS A 2 -9.09 16.40 -19.29
N LYS A 3 -8.78 15.74 -20.42
CA LYS A 3 -8.17 14.39 -20.42
C LYS A 3 -6.79 14.37 -19.75
N ARG A 4 -5.92 15.35 -20.02
CA ARG A 4 -4.56 15.38 -19.45
C ARG A 4 -4.56 15.57 -17.94
N ILE A 5 -5.43 16.46 -17.43
CA ILE A 5 -5.57 16.69 -15.98
C ILE A 5 -6.08 15.42 -15.30
N ASN A 6 -7.13 14.81 -15.83
CA ASN A 6 -7.71 13.60 -15.27
C ASN A 6 -6.72 12.41 -15.28
N THR A 7 -5.97 12.25 -16.40
CA THR A 7 -4.91 11.22 -16.49
C THR A 7 -3.79 11.48 -15.47
N GLY A 8 -3.41 12.74 -15.22
CA GLY A 8 -2.43 13.09 -14.20
C GLY A 8 -2.88 12.69 -12.79
N PHE A 9 -4.11 13.03 -12.40
CA PHE A 9 -4.66 12.62 -11.11
C PHE A 9 -4.77 11.11 -10.96
N MET A 10 -5.21 10.40 -12.00
CA MET A 10 -5.29 8.93 -12.01
C MET A 10 -3.91 8.29 -11.83
N LEU A 11 -2.89 8.82 -12.49
CA LEU A 11 -1.52 8.30 -12.40
C LEU A 11 -0.94 8.51 -11.00
N ILE A 12 -1.12 9.70 -10.42
CA ILE A 12 -0.69 9.99 -9.05
C ILE A 12 -1.40 9.06 -8.05
N ALA A 13 -2.72 8.89 -8.19
CA ALA A 13 -3.49 7.99 -7.33
C ALA A 13 -3.03 6.53 -7.48
N ALA A 14 -2.78 6.06 -8.69
CA ALA A 14 -2.29 4.70 -8.94
C ALA A 14 -0.92 4.49 -8.29
N ILE A 15 0.04 5.42 -8.48
CA ILE A 15 1.37 5.35 -7.86
C ILE A 15 1.25 5.34 -6.34
N ALA A 16 0.45 6.23 -5.75
CA ALA A 16 0.27 6.31 -4.31
C ALA A 16 -0.29 4.99 -3.74
N ILE A 17 -1.29 4.40 -4.40
CA ILE A 17 -1.89 3.12 -3.98
C ILE A 17 -0.86 1.99 -4.07
N VAL A 18 -0.09 1.90 -5.17
CA VAL A 18 0.94 0.86 -5.33
C VAL A 18 2.02 1.00 -4.26
N VAL A 19 2.53 2.21 -4.02
CA VAL A 19 3.54 2.46 -2.98
C VAL A 19 3.00 2.08 -1.61
N THR A 20 1.79 2.51 -1.27
CA THR A 20 1.17 2.18 0.02
C THR A 20 0.96 0.67 0.17
N ALA A 21 0.51 -0.02 -0.87
CA ALA A 21 0.31 -1.48 -0.84
C ALA A 21 1.64 -2.23 -0.63
N VAL A 22 2.71 -1.83 -1.32
CA VAL A 22 4.05 -2.43 -1.16
C VAL A 22 4.60 -2.18 0.24
N CYS A 23 4.52 -0.94 0.74
CA CYS A 23 4.96 -0.62 2.10
C CYS A 23 4.15 -1.39 3.16
N SER A 24 2.83 -1.45 3.00
CA SER A 24 1.94 -2.19 3.92
C SER A 24 2.27 -3.68 3.94
N MET A 25 2.51 -4.29 2.78
CA MET A 25 2.88 -5.70 2.65
C MET A 25 4.22 -6.00 3.32
N PHE A 26 5.20 -5.12 3.13
CA PHE A 26 6.53 -5.25 3.75
C PHE A 26 6.45 -5.16 5.28
N LEU A 27 5.74 -4.15 5.81
CA LEU A 27 5.54 -3.99 7.25
C LEU A 27 4.77 -5.18 7.85
N PHE A 28 3.74 -5.64 7.17
CA PHE A 28 2.95 -6.79 7.62
C PHE A 28 3.81 -8.06 7.68
N TYR A 29 4.67 -8.29 6.68
CA TYR A 29 5.59 -9.42 6.70
C TYR A 29 6.55 -9.36 7.89
N GLN A 30 7.14 -8.20 8.19
CA GLN A 30 8.04 -8.04 9.34
C GLN A 30 7.33 -8.28 10.68
N ILE A 31 6.11 -7.75 10.85
CA ILE A 31 5.31 -7.96 12.07
C ILE A 31 4.98 -9.45 12.25
N LEU A 32 4.59 -10.15 11.18
CA LEU A 32 4.31 -11.58 11.24
C LEU A 32 5.56 -12.40 11.59
N GLU A 33 6.69 -12.08 11.00
CA GLU A 33 7.96 -12.75 11.29
C GLU A 33 8.33 -12.61 12.76
N GLU A 34 8.24 -11.39 13.32
CA GLU A 34 8.52 -11.12 14.73
C GLU A 34 7.54 -11.86 15.64
N GLN A 35 6.25 -11.81 15.34
CA GLN A 35 5.22 -12.54 16.12
C GLN A 35 5.46 -14.04 16.14
N ILE A 36 5.87 -14.64 15.02
CA ILE A 36 6.18 -16.07 14.96
C ILE A 36 7.37 -16.41 15.83
N PHE A 37 8.42 -15.59 15.82
CA PHE A 37 9.57 -15.82 16.69
C PHE A 37 9.21 -15.67 18.17
N ASP A 38 8.33 -14.73 18.52
CA ASP A 38 7.84 -14.58 19.89
C ASP A 38 7.00 -15.80 20.34
N ASP A 39 6.13 -16.30 19.46
CA ASP A 39 5.35 -17.52 19.73
C ASP A 39 6.27 -18.74 19.89
N LEU A 40 7.29 -18.89 19.01
CA LEU A 40 8.27 -19.96 19.10
C LEU A 40 9.12 -19.83 20.37
N LYS A 41 9.52 -18.62 20.75
CA LYS A 41 10.26 -18.35 22.00
C LYS A 41 9.42 -18.76 23.22
N ALA A 42 8.15 -18.34 23.27
CA ALA A 42 7.25 -18.73 24.37
C ALA A 42 7.10 -20.25 24.45
N SER A 43 6.90 -20.92 23.30
CA SER A 43 6.81 -22.39 23.25
C SER A 43 8.10 -23.08 23.67
N ALA A 44 9.27 -22.56 23.26
CA ALA A 44 10.57 -23.11 23.67
C ALA A 44 10.78 -23.00 25.19
N HIS A 45 10.38 -21.88 25.79
CA HIS A 45 10.45 -21.72 27.24
C HIS A 45 9.55 -22.73 27.98
N VAL A 46 8.33 -22.94 27.50
CA VAL A 46 7.42 -23.96 28.10
C VAL A 46 8.05 -25.36 28.02
N VAL A 47 8.56 -25.74 26.85
CA VAL A 47 9.18 -27.05 26.63
C VAL A 47 10.48 -27.20 27.42
N SER A 48 11.25 -26.12 27.63
CA SER A 48 12.54 -26.16 28.32
C SER A 48 12.45 -26.60 29.79
N VAL A 49 11.29 -26.36 30.40
CA VAL A 49 11.03 -26.75 31.80
C VAL A 49 10.67 -28.23 31.92
N ILE A 50 10.24 -28.86 30.81
CA ILE A 50 9.80 -30.27 30.78
C ILE A 50 11.01 -31.17 30.45
N SER A 51 11.22 -32.25 31.22
CA SER A 51 12.24 -33.23 30.88
C SER A 51 11.88 -34.00 29.61
N PRO A 52 12.85 -34.34 28.71
CA PRO A 52 12.57 -35.09 27.49
C PRO A 52 11.80 -36.40 27.72
N ASN A 53 12.01 -37.06 28.86
CA ASN A 53 11.33 -38.28 29.24
C ASN A 53 9.89 -38.06 29.73
N GLU A 54 9.53 -36.83 30.09
CA GLU A 54 8.21 -36.42 30.57
C GLU A 54 7.40 -35.71 29.49
N LEU A 55 7.95 -35.55 28.31
CA LEU A 55 7.18 -35.08 27.13
C LEU A 55 6.12 -36.15 26.81
N SER A 56 5.00 -36.08 27.50
CA SER A 56 3.90 -37.04 27.29
C SER A 56 3.37 -36.90 25.87
N LYS A 57 2.87 -38.01 25.30
CA LYS A 57 2.25 -37.98 23.96
C LYS A 57 1.13 -36.93 23.85
N ASP A 58 0.46 -36.62 24.95
CA ASP A 58 -0.65 -35.63 24.97
C ASP A 58 -0.15 -34.19 24.78
N ILE A 59 0.99 -33.84 25.39
CA ILE A 59 1.60 -32.50 25.24
C ILE A 59 2.16 -32.36 23.82
N THR A 60 2.85 -33.38 23.34
CA THR A 60 3.40 -33.44 21.99
C THR A 60 2.29 -33.31 20.94
N TYR A 61 1.19 -34.09 21.13
CA TYR A 61 0.02 -34.06 20.24
C TYR A 61 -0.66 -32.67 20.19
N SER A 62 -0.75 -31.97 21.33
CA SER A 62 -1.29 -30.61 21.39
C SER A 62 -0.43 -29.64 20.60
N LEU A 63 0.89 -29.69 20.75
CA LEU A 63 1.84 -28.81 20.04
C LEU A 63 1.95 -29.15 18.56
N GLU A 64 1.87 -30.42 18.19
CA GLU A 64 1.79 -30.86 16.77
C GLU A 64 0.50 -30.39 16.09
N ASN A 65 -0.64 -30.37 16.79
CA ASN A 65 -1.88 -29.81 16.27
C ASN A 65 -1.76 -28.29 15.95
N ASP A 66 -0.90 -27.56 16.67
CA ASP A 66 -0.55 -26.18 16.40
C ASP A 66 0.52 -26.03 15.30
N GLY A 67 0.94 -27.15 14.69
CA GLY A 67 1.94 -27.20 13.62
C GLY A 67 3.36 -26.93 14.11
N LEU A 68 3.64 -27.18 15.39
CA LEU A 68 4.96 -27.03 15.99
C LEU A 68 5.72 -28.35 15.99
N ARG A 69 6.99 -28.31 15.59
CA ARG A 69 7.94 -29.42 15.74
C ARG A 69 8.91 -29.10 16.85
N ILE A 70 9.12 -30.05 17.76
CA ILE A 70 10.00 -29.95 18.91
C ILE A 70 11.16 -30.91 18.71
N THR A 71 12.39 -30.42 18.93
CA THR A 71 13.62 -31.23 18.91
C THR A 71 14.46 -30.88 20.13
N CYS A 72 14.85 -31.89 20.90
CA CYS A 72 15.81 -31.76 22.01
C CYS A 72 17.17 -32.24 21.54
N VAL A 73 18.21 -31.43 21.77
CA VAL A 73 19.57 -31.70 21.34
C VAL A 73 20.52 -31.62 22.51
N ASP A 74 21.41 -32.60 22.64
CA ASP A 74 22.43 -32.61 23.67
C ASP A 74 23.54 -31.59 23.41
N THR A 75 24.40 -31.38 24.39
CA THR A 75 25.54 -30.46 24.35
C THR A 75 26.54 -30.77 23.23
N ASP A 76 26.63 -32.02 22.81
CA ASP A 76 27.48 -32.46 21.68
C ASP A 76 26.80 -32.34 20.31
N GLY A 77 25.51 -32.00 20.28
CA GLY A 77 24.70 -31.86 19.05
C GLY A 77 23.92 -33.12 18.68
N THR A 78 23.96 -34.17 19.50
CA THR A 78 23.17 -35.38 19.29
C THR A 78 21.70 -35.09 19.56
N VAL A 79 20.80 -35.56 18.69
CA VAL A 79 19.36 -35.40 18.88
C VAL A 79 18.87 -36.43 19.90
N LEU A 80 18.33 -35.95 21.03
CA LEU A 80 17.75 -36.78 22.10
C LEU A 80 16.30 -37.10 21.84
N TYR A 81 15.55 -36.16 21.25
CA TYR A 81 14.12 -36.31 21.00
C TYR A 81 13.72 -35.42 19.80
N ASP A 82 12.81 -35.94 19.00
CA ASP A 82 12.14 -35.15 17.94
C ASP A 82 10.65 -35.59 17.88
N SER A 83 9.75 -34.62 17.71
CA SER A 83 8.31 -34.92 17.71
C SER A 83 7.82 -35.56 16.41
N MET A 84 8.54 -35.39 15.28
CA MET A 84 8.09 -35.86 13.97
C MET A 84 8.90 -37.05 13.44
N GLU A 85 10.13 -37.22 13.87
CA GLU A 85 11.05 -38.25 13.35
C GLU A 85 11.73 -39.02 14.49
N ASP A 86 12.24 -40.22 14.17
CA ASP A 86 13.04 -41.00 15.11
C ASP A 86 14.41 -40.32 15.31
N ALA A 87 14.67 -39.87 16.55
CA ALA A 87 15.90 -39.21 16.92
C ALA A 87 17.16 -40.04 16.58
N SER A 88 17.06 -41.38 16.64
CA SER A 88 18.17 -42.28 16.31
C SER A 88 18.60 -42.25 14.82
N SER A 89 17.72 -41.85 13.96
CA SER A 89 17.95 -41.71 12.51
C SER A 89 18.50 -40.35 12.09
N MET A 90 18.57 -39.40 13.03
CA MET A 90 18.92 -38.03 12.72
C MET A 90 20.45 -37.78 12.76
N GLU A 91 20.92 -36.93 11.84
CA GLU A 91 22.28 -36.41 11.87
C GLU A 91 22.51 -35.49 13.06
N ASN A 92 23.80 -35.28 13.41
CA ASN A 92 24.17 -34.33 14.44
C ASN A 92 23.75 -32.90 14.05
N HIS A 93 23.13 -32.18 14.98
CA HIS A 93 22.54 -30.85 14.75
C HIS A 93 23.39 -29.68 15.25
N LYS A 94 24.59 -29.91 15.75
CA LYS A 94 25.48 -28.88 16.36
C LYS A 94 25.75 -27.71 15.42
N GLU A 95 25.90 -27.98 14.11
CA GLU A 95 26.24 -26.98 13.09
C GLU A 95 25.01 -26.25 12.54
N ARG A 96 23.80 -26.59 13.00
CA ARG A 96 22.61 -25.86 12.61
C ARG A 96 22.66 -24.42 13.13
N PRO A 97 22.43 -23.39 12.28
CA PRO A 97 22.64 -21.99 12.67
C PRO A 97 21.95 -21.61 13.98
N GLU A 98 20.68 -21.98 14.12
CA GLU A 98 19.88 -21.73 15.33
C GLU A 98 20.46 -22.40 16.58
N ILE A 99 21.00 -23.63 16.45
CA ILE A 99 21.56 -24.39 17.57
C ILE A 99 22.95 -23.86 17.93
N ALA A 100 23.80 -23.60 16.95
CA ALA A 100 25.12 -23.02 17.15
C ALA A 100 25.04 -21.65 17.85
N GLU A 101 24.06 -20.84 17.44
CA GLU A 101 23.80 -19.54 18.06
C GLU A 101 23.27 -19.71 19.49
N ALA A 102 22.35 -20.63 19.75
CA ALA A 102 21.82 -20.91 21.08
C ALA A 102 22.91 -21.41 22.04
N ILE A 103 23.80 -22.28 21.59
CA ILE A 103 24.95 -22.72 22.38
C ILE A 103 25.86 -21.56 22.80
N LYS A 104 26.07 -20.59 21.90
CA LYS A 104 26.93 -19.44 22.14
C LYS A 104 26.29 -18.33 22.96
N ASN A 105 25.06 -17.97 22.64
CA ASN A 105 24.38 -16.76 23.11
C ASN A 105 23.23 -17.06 24.09
N GLY A 106 22.85 -18.34 24.28
CA GLY A 106 21.70 -18.76 25.08
C GLY A 106 20.43 -18.97 24.27
N GLU A 107 20.25 -18.20 23.18
CA GLU A 107 19.13 -18.34 22.24
C GLU A 107 19.63 -18.15 20.80
N GLY A 108 18.94 -18.78 19.84
CA GLY A 108 19.24 -18.64 18.42
C GLY A 108 18.01 -18.78 17.55
N LYS A 109 18.01 -18.11 16.42
CA LYS A 109 16.90 -18.12 15.46
C LYS A 109 17.38 -18.24 14.03
N SER A 110 16.64 -18.97 13.20
CA SER A 110 16.90 -19.03 11.76
C SER A 110 15.64 -19.28 10.95
N ILE A 111 15.69 -18.84 9.69
CA ILE A 111 14.66 -19.16 8.69
C ILE A 111 15.38 -19.88 7.55
N ARG A 112 15.01 -21.12 7.28
CA ARG A 112 15.64 -21.90 6.21
C ARG A 112 14.70 -22.97 5.68
N VAL A 113 15.05 -23.54 4.53
CA VAL A 113 14.34 -24.72 4.02
C VAL A 113 14.65 -25.91 4.93
N SER A 114 13.60 -26.55 5.44
CA SER A 114 13.74 -27.76 6.25
C SER A 114 14.27 -28.90 5.38
N ALA A 115 15.28 -29.62 5.88
CA ALA A 115 15.79 -30.81 5.22
C ALA A 115 14.74 -31.94 5.18
N THR A 116 13.86 -31.98 6.16
CA THR A 116 12.80 -32.99 6.30
C THR A 116 11.58 -32.70 5.42
N SER A 117 11.03 -31.47 5.51
CA SER A 117 9.77 -31.12 4.85
C SER A 117 9.95 -30.43 3.51
N SER A 118 11.17 -30.04 3.14
CA SER A 118 11.49 -29.24 1.95
C SER A 118 10.74 -27.90 1.87
N LYS A 119 10.23 -27.41 2.99
CA LYS A 119 9.50 -26.15 3.13
C LYS A 119 10.32 -25.13 3.90
N HIS A 120 10.08 -23.85 3.63
CA HIS A 120 10.60 -22.79 4.50
C HIS A 120 10.05 -22.97 5.92
N THR A 121 10.93 -22.96 6.90
CA THR A 121 10.60 -23.24 8.30
C THR A 121 11.32 -22.23 9.19
N PHE A 122 10.59 -21.73 10.16
CA PHE A 122 11.09 -20.87 11.22
C PHE A 122 11.60 -21.75 12.36
N TYR A 123 12.82 -21.52 12.82
CA TYR A 123 13.46 -22.23 13.89
C TYR A 123 13.82 -21.27 15.01
N TYR A 124 13.48 -21.64 16.22
CA TYR A 124 13.96 -20.99 17.44
C TYR A 124 14.56 -22.04 18.36
N ALA A 125 15.76 -21.77 18.86
CA ALA A 125 16.49 -22.65 19.76
C ALA A 125 16.82 -21.93 21.08
N LEU A 126 16.60 -22.62 22.20
CA LEU A 126 16.85 -22.12 23.54
C LEU A 126 17.78 -23.08 24.27
N ARG A 127 18.89 -22.56 24.80
CA ARG A 127 19.81 -23.34 25.65
C ARG A 127 19.25 -23.44 27.06
N LYS A 128 19.24 -24.67 27.59
CA LYS A 128 18.83 -24.98 28.98
C LYS A 128 20.00 -24.76 29.93
N GLU A 129 19.72 -24.79 31.24
CA GLU A 129 20.74 -24.69 32.30
C GLU A 129 21.73 -25.86 32.29
N ASP A 130 21.27 -27.05 31.89
CA ASP A 130 22.11 -28.26 31.76
C ASP A 130 23.03 -28.22 30.49
N GLY A 131 22.92 -27.18 29.67
CA GLY A 131 23.66 -27.00 28.45
C GLY A 131 22.99 -27.63 27.22
N SER A 132 21.98 -28.48 27.36
CA SER A 132 21.18 -29.00 26.24
C SER A 132 20.38 -27.87 25.56
N VAL A 133 19.91 -28.13 24.35
CA VAL A 133 19.18 -27.13 23.54
C VAL A 133 17.81 -27.66 23.17
N VAL A 134 16.78 -26.89 23.45
CA VAL A 134 15.42 -27.10 22.93
C VAL A 134 15.24 -26.28 21.68
N ARG A 135 14.89 -26.92 20.58
CA ARG A 135 14.54 -26.28 19.31
C ARG A 135 13.07 -26.45 19.05
N VAL A 136 12.38 -25.35 18.75
CA VAL A 136 10.99 -25.36 18.28
C VAL A 136 10.96 -24.84 16.86
N ALA A 137 10.19 -25.47 16.00
CA ALA A 137 10.09 -25.09 14.60
C ALA A 137 8.63 -25.02 14.14
N LYS A 138 8.35 -24.09 13.22
CA LYS A 138 7.03 -23.93 12.58
C LYS A 138 7.18 -23.77 11.08
N GLU A 139 6.44 -24.56 10.31
CA GLU A 139 6.48 -24.44 8.86
C GLU A 139 5.79 -23.17 8.37
N SER A 140 6.36 -22.54 7.33
CA SER A 140 5.83 -21.30 6.75
C SER A 140 4.54 -21.47 5.93
N GLY A 141 4.05 -22.69 5.75
CA GLY A 141 2.84 -22.95 4.98
C GLY A 141 1.62 -22.16 5.45
N SER A 142 1.45 -22.03 6.76
CA SER A 142 0.40 -21.21 7.36
C SER A 142 0.57 -19.72 7.10
N ILE A 143 1.82 -19.26 6.96
CA ILE A 143 2.16 -17.84 6.73
C ILE A 143 1.84 -17.44 5.31
N TYR A 144 2.18 -18.27 4.32
CA TYR A 144 1.84 -18.01 2.93
C TYR A 144 0.32 -17.90 2.73
N HIS A 145 -0.46 -18.71 3.43
CA HIS A 145 -1.92 -18.61 3.38
C HIS A 145 -2.42 -17.29 3.99
N LEU A 146 -1.89 -16.89 5.16
CA LEU A 146 -2.24 -15.62 5.80
C LEU A 146 -1.83 -14.43 4.92
N VAL A 147 -0.60 -14.43 4.40
CA VAL A 147 -0.10 -13.38 3.51
C VAL A 147 -0.93 -13.29 2.23
N SER A 148 -1.31 -14.42 1.63
CA SER A 148 -2.15 -14.43 0.42
C SER A 148 -3.55 -13.89 0.69
N THR A 149 -4.15 -14.23 1.82
CA THR A 149 -5.47 -13.73 2.23
C THR A 149 -5.43 -12.22 2.49
N MET A 150 -4.42 -11.74 3.22
CA MET A 150 -4.25 -10.31 3.51
C MET A 150 -3.91 -9.50 2.26
N SER A 151 -3.09 -10.04 1.34
CA SER A 151 -2.80 -9.40 0.06
C SER A 151 -4.05 -9.21 -0.78
N GLY A 152 -4.96 -10.19 -0.80
CA GLY A 152 -6.26 -10.09 -1.45
C GLY A 152 -7.11 -8.96 -0.90
N LEU A 153 -7.15 -8.80 0.43
CA LEU A 153 -7.87 -7.72 1.09
C LEU A 153 -7.25 -6.34 0.77
N ILE A 154 -5.92 -6.22 0.84
CA ILE A 154 -5.20 -4.98 0.50
C ILE A 154 -5.48 -4.57 -0.94
N LEU A 155 -5.45 -5.52 -1.88
CA LEU A 155 -5.77 -5.27 -3.28
C LEU A 155 -7.23 -4.83 -3.47
N ALA A 156 -8.18 -5.47 -2.80
CA ALA A 156 -9.59 -5.11 -2.88
C ALA A 156 -9.85 -3.68 -2.37
N VAL A 157 -9.28 -3.33 -1.21
CA VAL A 157 -9.37 -1.97 -0.65
C VAL A 157 -8.68 -0.96 -1.56
N GLY A 158 -7.48 -1.28 -2.08
CA GLY A 158 -6.76 -0.44 -3.03
C GLY A 158 -7.57 -0.17 -4.30
N LEU A 159 -8.20 -1.20 -4.86
CA LEU A 159 -9.08 -1.06 -6.03
C LEU A 159 -10.29 -0.18 -5.74
N MET A 160 -10.93 -0.37 -4.57
CA MET A 160 -12.07 0.45 -4.14
C MET A 160 -11.68 1.94 -4.04
N VAL A 161 -10.56 2.24 -3.38
CA VAL A 161 -10.02 3.60 -3.25
C VAL A 161 -9.69 4.18 -4.62
N PHE A 162 -9.08 3.39 -5.51
CA PHE A 162 -8.79 3.82 -6.88
C PHE A 162 -10.05 4.21 -7.65
N LEU A 163 -11.10 3.38 -7.60
CA LEU A 163 -12.38 3.69 -8.24
C LEU A 163 -13.03 4.95 -7.68
N MET A 164 -12.96 5.16 -6.37
CA MET A 164 -13.39 6.41 -5.74
C MET A 164 -12.59 7.61 -6.26
N CYS A 165 -11.27 7.52 -6.32
CA CYS A 165 -10.41 8.58 -6.86
C CYS A 165 -10.75 8.91 -8.31
N VAL A 166 -10.99 7.91 -9.15
CA VAL A 166 -11.42 8.09 -10.54
C VAL A 166 -12.76 8.82 -10.61
N PHE A 167 -13.73 8.39 -9.82
CA PHE A 167 -15.05 9.01 -9.77
C PHE A 167 -14.98 10.49 -9.34
N TYR A 168 -14.29 10.76 -8.24
CA TYR A 168 -14.13 12.13 -7.74
C TYR A 168 -13.32 13.01 -8.68
N SER A 169 -12.23 12.48 -9.27
CA SER A 169 -11.43 13.20 -10.27
C SER A 169 -12.28 13.61 -11.48
N TYR A 170 -13.09 12.70 -12.00
CA TYR A 170 -13.99 12.99 -13.12
C TYR A 170 -15.03 14.06 -12.75
N ARG A 171 -15.67 13.91 -11.58
CA ARG A 171 -16.68 14.87 -11.08
C ARG A 171 -16.06 16.25 -10.84
N LEU A 172 -14.90 16.31 -10.20
CA LEU A 172 -14.18 17.56 -9.90
C LEU A 172 -13.74 18.26 -11.17
N THR A 173 -13.11 17.54 -12.10
CA THR A 173 -12.67 18.08 -13.40
C THR A 173 -13.86 18.63 -14.19
N ARG A 174 -14.99 17.91 -14.19
CA ARG A 174 -16.20 18.38 -14.88
C ARG A 174 -16.77 19.64 -14.25
N ARG A 175 -16.78 19.72 -12.91
CA ARG A 175 -17.29 20.88 -12.16
C ARG A 175 -16.40 22.11 -12.35
N LEU A 176 -15.09 21.94 -12.31
CA LEU A 176 -14.14 23.05 -12.52
C LEU A 176 -14.11 23.57 -13.96
N MET A 177 -14.33 22.68 -14.93
CA MET A 177 -14.26 23.06 -16.36
C MET A 177 -15.63 23.46 -16.95
N ALA A 178 -16.74 23.24 -16.26
CA ALA A 178 -18.05 23.61 -16.76
C ALA A 178 -18.22 25.13 -16.94
N PRO A 179 -17.83 25.99 -15.99
CA PRO A 179 -17.90 27.44 -16.14
C PRO A 179 -17.05 27.94 -17.32
N ILE A 180 -15.83 27.42 -17.48
CA ILE A 180 -14.92 27.80 -18.58
C ILE A 180 -15.52 27.46 -19.95
N GLY A 181 -16.24 26.34 -20.07
CA GLY A 181 -16.94 26.00 -21.29
C GLY A 181 -18.08 26.99 -21.60
N LYS A 182 -18.90 27.34 -20.62
CA LYS A 182 -19.99 28.33 -20.76
C LYS A 182 -19.46 29.71 -21.17
N MET A 183 -18.27 30.10 -20.65
CA MET A 183 -17.62 31.35 -21.01
C MET A 183 -17.18 31.41 -22.48
N ALA A 184 -16.76 30.30 -23.04
CA ALA A 184 -16.36 30.22 -24.43
C ALA A 184 -17.55 30.42 -25.38
N ASP A 185 -18.75 30.00 -24.98
CA ASP A 185 -19.94 30.16 -25.81
C ASP A 185 -20.58 31.54 -25.65
N ASN A 186 -20.70 32.07 -24.43
CA ASN A 186 -21.20 33.43 -24.18
C ASN A 186 -20.79 33.94 -22.79
N ILE A 187 -19.77 34.80 -22.75
CA ILE A 187 -19.22 35.32 -21.48
C ILE A 187 -20.18 36.22 -20.71
N ILE A 188 -21.12 36.86 -21.38
CA ILE A 188 -22.07 37.80 -20.79
C ILE A 188 -23.09 37.06 -19.93
N LEU A 189 -23.45 35.83 -20.32
CA LEU A 189 -24.49 35.02 -19.65
C LEU A 189 -23.97 34.21 -18.45
N VAL A 190 -22.66 34.26 -18.16
CA VAL A 190 -22.10 33.54 -17.01
C VAL A 190 -22.45 34.26 -15.72
N ASP A 191 -23.20 33.62 -14.84
CA ASP A 191 -23.49 34.13 -13.49
C ASP A 191 -22.23 33.97 -12.61
N GLU A 192 -21.78 35.09 -12.01
CA GLU A 192 -20.61 35.10 -11.13
C GLU A 192 -20.87 34.36 -9.80
N THR A 193 -22.13 34.12 -9.44
CA THR A 193 -22.51 33.37 -8.24
C THR A 193 -22.36 31.85 -8.43
N GLU A 194 -22.41 31.34 -9.65
CA GLU A 194 -22.22 29.92 -9.98
C GLU A 194 -20.74 29.51 -10.13
N VAL A 195 -19.81 30.47 -9.99
CA VAL A 195 -18.38 30.26 -10.22
C VAL A 195 -17.61 30.30 -8.91
N TYR A 196 -16.51 29.52 -8.84
CA TYR A 196 -15.60 29.56 -7.69
C TYR A 196 -15.10 30.97 -7.41
N GLU A 197 -14.99 31.30 -6.12
CA GLU A 197 -14.63 32.63 -5.64
C GLU A 197 -13.30 33.12 -6.20
N GLU A 198 -12.33 32.21 -6.34
CA GLU A 198 -10.99 32.49 -6.90
C GLU A 198 -11.03 32.84 -8.40
N MET A 199 -12.09 32.45 -9.12
CA MET A 199 -12.24 32.74 -10.54
C MET A 199 -13.05 34.02 -10.81
N ARG A 200 -13.77 34.56 -9.82
CA ARG A 200 -14.59 35.78 -10.01
C ARG A 200 -13.79 36.99 -10.53
N PRO A 201 -12.60 37.32 -9.99
CA PRO A 201 -11.82 38.43 -10.51
C PRO A 201 -11.42 38.28 -11.99
N PHE A 202 -11.12 37.04 -12.37
CA PHE A 202 -10.76 36.72 -13.76
C PHE A 202 -11.96 36.88 -14.71
N ILE A 203 -13.13 36.40 -14.29
CA ILE A 203 -14.37 36.51 -15.07
C ILE A 203 -14.79 37.98 -15.22
N SER A 204 -14.76 38.75 -14.14
CA SER A 204 -15.11 40.17 -14.19
C SER A 204 -14.16 40.96 -15.11
N MET A 205 -12.86 40.62 -15.10
CA MET A 205 -11.89 41.24 -16.01
C MET A 205 -12.19 40.94 -17.49
N ILE A 206 -12.49 39.67 -17.81
CA ILE A 206 -12.82 39.28 -19.18
C ILE A 206 -14.13 39.91 -19.64
N LYS A 207 -15.17 39.94 -18.79
CA LYS A 207 -16.45 40.63 -19.08
C LYS A 207 -16.20 42.09 -19.41
N LYS A 208 -15.40 42.79 -18.58
CA LYS A 208 -15.02 44.17 -18.81
C LYS A 208 -14.34 44.38 -20.16
N GLN A 209 -13.31 43.59 -20.46
CA GLN A 209 -12.63 43.64 -21.74
C GLN A 209 -13.59 43.39 -22.92
N HIS A 210 -14.51 42.45 -22.79
CA HIS A 210 -15.49 42.17 -23.84
C HIS A 210 -16.45 43.35 -24.08
N MET A 211 -16.93 43.99 -23.00
CA MET A 211 -17.77 45.18 -23.07
C MET A 211 -17.00 46.35 -23.69
N ASP A 212 -15.73 46.57 -23.34
CA ASP A 212 -14.90 47.60 -23.94
C ASP A 212 -14.73 47.39 -25.46
N ILE A 213 -14.53 46.16 -25.92
CA ILE A 213 -14.48 45.82 -27.34
C ILE A 213 -15.79 46.13 -28.05
N LEU A 214 -16.93 45.79 -27.46
CA LEU A 214 -18.24 46.10 -28.04
C LEU A 214 -18.49 47.60 -28.11
N ASN A 215 -18.17 48.34 -27.06
CA ASN A 215 -18.30 49.81 -27.03
C ASN A 215 -17.39 50.45 -28.11
N HIS A 216 -16.16 50.02 -28.27
CA HIS A 216 -15.27 50.51 -29.33
C HIS A 216 -15.79 50.16 -30.72
N ALA A 217 -16.38 48.99 -30.92
CA ALA A 217 -16.98 48.60 -32.21
C ALA A 217 -18.19 49.49 -32.51
N GLN A 218 -19.04 49.76 -31.54
CA GLN A 218 -20.19 50.63 -31.67
C GLN A 218 -19.76 52.09 -31.99
N MET A 219 -18.82 52.66 -31.23
CA MET A 219 -18.31 54.01 -31.50
C MET A 219 -17.71 54.11 -32.89
N ARG A 220 -17.00 53.10 -33.37
CA ARG A 220 -16.45 53.08 -34.73
C ARG A 220 -17.57 53.06 -35.79
N GLN A 221 -18.64 52.32 -35.55
CA GLN A 221 -19.80 52.23 -36.45
C GLN A 221 -20.56 53.58 -36.52
N GLU A 222 -20.78 54.22 -35.37
CA GLU A 222 -21.41 55.54 -35.27
C GLU A 222 -20.54 56.62 -35.96
N PHE A 223 -19.21 56.59 -35.68
CA PHE A 223 -18.29 57.51 -36.33
C PHE A 223 -18.34 57.36 -37.86
N THR A 224 -18.30 56.13 -38.37
CA THR A 224 -18.31 55.87 -39.83
C THR A 224 -19.64 56.29 -40.43
N ALA A 225 -20.77 56.08 -39.75
CA ALA A 225 -22.10 56.52 -40.22
C ALA A 225 -22.19 58.04 -40.25
N ASN A 226 -21.75 58.73 -39.19
CA ASN A 226 -21.78 60.18 -39.08
C ASN A 226 -20.88 60.85 -40.15
N VAL A 227 -19.63 60.36 -40.30
CA VAL A 227 -18.69 60.86 -41.34
C VAL A 227 -19.29 60.65 -42.72
N SER A 228 -19.90 59.49 -42.97
CA SER A 228 -20.54 59.25 -44.29
C SER A 228 -21.71 60.20 -44.57
N HIS A 229 -22.47 60.52 -43.53
CA HIS A 229 -23.60 61.43 -43.65
C HIS A 229 -23.12 62.89 -43.87
N GLU A 230 -22.14 63.36 -43.10
CA GLU A 230 -21.54 64.70 -43.20
C GLU A 230 -20.81 64.92 -44.54
N LEU A 231 -20.24 63.87 -45.11
CA LEU A 231 -19.57 63.95 -46.41
C LEU A 231 -20.58 63.89 -47.60
N LYS A 232 -21.69 63.24 -47.43
CA LYS A 232 -22.72 63.14 -48.49
C LYS A 232 -23.42 64.48 -48.76
N THR A 233 -23.62 65.29 -47.70
CA THR A 233 -24.32 66.60 -47.82
C THR A 233 -23.59 67.58 -48.69
N PRO A 234 -22.26 67.84 -48.54
CA PRO A 234 -21.54 68.76 -49.47
C PRO A 234 -21.33 68.16 -50.87
N LEU A 235 -21.20 66.84 -51.02
CA LEU A 235 -21.05 66.18 -52.32
C LEU A 235 -22.32 66.29 -53.17
N THR A 236 -23.52 66.27 -52.60
CA THR A 236 -24.77 66.50 -53.33
C THR A 236 -25.05 67.94 -53.64
N ALA A 237 -24.35 68.91 -53.02
CA ALA A 237 -24.44 70.32 -53.29
C ALA A 237 -23.53 70.77 -54.42
N ILE A 238 -22.56 69.97 -54.87
CA ILE A 238 -21.57 70.29 -55.94
C ILE A 238 -21.95 69.54 -57.22
N SER A 239 -22.88 68.65 -57.23
CA SER A 239 -23.44 67.93 -58.38
C SER A 239 -24.67 68.66 -58.96
#